data_4b29eeebf9ed7f5d3c8c852fc8b6e9df
#
_entry.id   4b29eeebf9ed7f5d3c8c852fc8b6e9df
#
_cell.length_a   1.000
_cell.length_b   1.000
_cell.length_c   1.000
_cell.angle_alpha   90.00
_cell.angle_beta   90.00
_cell.angle_gamma   90.00
#
_symmetry.space_group_name_H-M   'P 1'
#
loop_
_entity.id
_entity.type
_entity.pdbx_description
1 polymer ?
#
loop_
_entity_poly.entity_id
_entity_poly.type
_entity_poly.pdbx_seq_one_letter_code
_entity_poly.pdbx_strand_id
1 'polypeptide(L)'
;MELYFLRHGKSVPRSDWDGDDESRPLTEAGVSAMAHAAWTLARLGVTPDVLITSPLERAQRTAEIVAPALGLEGRLSTERCLGKDFGMKQLRRLLRQHSRAGSIMLVGHNPAFTTIIHKLTGGHVALSKGGIARVHLAARKSSSAELVWLLQADELVGLASSNSSPPSVAAQDTEAAEPAQD
;
A
#
# COMPACT_ATOMS: atom_id res chain seq x y z
N MET A 1 11.21 2.77 15.12
CA MET A 1 11.08 2.73 13.66
C MET A 1 9.63 2.83 13.26
N GLU A 2 9.34 3.34 12.06
CA GLU A 2 7.98 3.51 11.60
C GLU A 2 7.56 2.39 10.64
N LEU A 3 6.37 1.85 10.84
CA LEU A 3 5.72 0.92 9.92
C LEU A 3 4.44 1.54 9.40
N TYR A 4 4.28 1.52 8.08
CA TYR A 4 3.05 1.91 7.41
C TYR A 4 2.39 0.67 6.80
N PHE A 5 1.13 0.42 7.15
CA PHE A 5 0.32 -0.66 6.61
C PHE A 5 -0.72 -0.05 5.67
N LEU A 6 -0.44 -0.05 4.39
CA LEU A 6 -1.34 0.43 3.34
C LEU A 6 -2.11 -0.75 2.75
N ARG A 7 -3.42 -0.82 2.98
CA ARG A 7 -4.25 -1.82 2.32
C ARG A 7 -4.47 -1.43 0.87
N HIS A 8 -4.38 -2.40 -0.06
CA HIS A 8 -4.64 -2.15 -1.48
C HIS A 8 -5.94 -1.40 -1.74
N GLY A 9 -6.00 -0.62 -2.80
CA GLY A 9 -7.16 0.16 -3.24
C GLY A 9 -8.39 -0.71 -3.59
N LYS A 10 -9.51 -0.07 -3.95
CA LYS A 10 -10.73 -0.78 -4.35
C LYS A 10 -10.46 -1.58 -5.62
N SER A 11 -10.61 -2.89 -5.53
CA SER A 11 -10.47 -3.85 -6.64
C SER A 11 -11.82 -4.30 -7.14
N VAL A 12 -11.86 -4.80 -8.38
CA VAL A 12 -13.04 -5.47 -8.97
C VAL A 12 -13.57 -6.50 -7.97
N PRO A 13 -14.89 -6.60 -7.74
CA PRO A 13 -15.46 -7.63 -6.86
C PRO A 13 -15.08 -9.03 -7.34
N ARG A 14 -14.91 -9.98 -6.42
CA ARG A 14 -14.55 -11.35 -6.81
C ARG A 14 -15.62 -12.03 -7.68
N SER A 15 -16.89 -11.68 -7.44
CA SER A 15 -18.03 -12.15 -8.25
C SER A 15 -17.98 -11.70 -9.70
N ASP A 16 -17.33 -10.59 -9.99
CA ASP A 16 -17.33 -9.91 -11.30
C ASP A 16 -15.99 -10.12 -12.04
N TRP A 17 -15.15 -11.04 -11.54
CA TRP A 17 -13.84 -11.35 -12.08
C TRP A 17 -13.71 -12.84 -12.43
N ASP A 18 -13.56 -13.14 -13.71
CA ASP A 18 -13.45 -14.53 -14.22
C ASP A 18 -12.04 -15.12 -14.11
N GLY A 19 -11.01 -14.27 -13.95
CA GLY A 19 -9.63 -14.68 -13.77
C GLY A 19 -9.30 -15.22 -12.38
N ASP A 20 -8.05 -15.58 -12.16
CA ASP A 20 -7.58 -15.92 -10.81
C ASP A 20 -7.60 -14.70 -9.88
N ASP A 21 -7.58 -14.92 -8.55
CA ASP A 21 -7.60 -13.82 -7.58
C ASP A 21 -6.29 -13.03 -7.55
N GLU A 22 -5.19 -13.60 -8.04
CA GLU A 22 -3.88 -12.95 -8.05
C GLU A 22 -3.84 -11.82 -9.10
N SER A 23 -4.44 -12.03 -10.26
CA SER A 23 -4.55 -11.08 -11.39
C SER A 23 -5.74 -10.11 -11.29
N ARG A 24 -6.51 -10.15 -10.21
CA ARG A 24 -7.69 -9.29 -10.03
C ARG A 24 -7.30 -7.81 -9.83
N PRO A 25 -7.68 -6.90 -10.79
CA PRO A 25 -7.19 -5.54 -10.83
C PRO A 25 -7.92 -4.59 -9.86
N LEU A 26 -7.39 -3.38 -9.73
CA LEU A 26 -8.14 -2.26 -9.17
C LEU A 26 -9.27 -1.85 -10.12
N THR A 27 -10.34 -1.29 -9.57
CA THR A 27 -11.34 -0.55 -10.36
C THR A 27 -10.79 0.82 -10.75
N GLU A 28 -11.34 1.47 -11.78
CA GLU A 28 -10.99 2.86 -12.13
C GLU A 28 -11.17 3.80 -10.94
N ALA A 29 -12.27 3.68 -10.22
CA ALA A 29 -12.49 4.44 -8.98
C ALA A 29 -11.44 4.13 -7.91
N GLY A 30 -10.94 2.87 -7.86
CA GLY A 30 -9.85 2.47 -6.98
C GLY A 30 -8.53 3.11 -7.36
N VAL A 31 -8.20 3.18 -8.65
CA VAL A 31 -7.01 3.86 -9.18
C VAL A 31 -7.06 5.36 -8.84
N SER A 32 -8.18 6.02 -9.14
CA SER A 32 -8.38 7.45 -8.84
C SER A 32 -8.26 7.74 -7.35
N ALA A 33 -8.93 6.95 -6.49
CA ALA A 33 -8.85 7.12 -5.05
C ALA A 33 -7.42 6.94 -4.51
N MET A 34 -6.65 5.99 -5.07
CA MET A 34 -5.25 5.79 -4.67
C MET A 34 -4.33 6.92 -5.12
N ALA A 35 -4.59 7.56 -6.27
CA ALA A 35 -3.85 8.75 -6.70
C ALA A 35 -4.08 9.94 -5.73
N HIS A 36 -5.32 10.17 -5.30
CA HIS A 36 -5.63 11.17 -4.28
C HIS A 36 -4.97 10.83 -2.93
N ALA A 37 -5.06 9.57 -2.50
CA ALA A 37 -4.41 9.11 -1.28
C ALA A 37 -2.89 9.32 -1.32
N ALA A 38 -2.23 8.98 -2.44
CA ALA A 38 -0.80 9.16 -2.64
C ALA A 38 -0.38 10.63 -2.50
N TRP A 39 -1.12 11.53 -3.14
CA TRP A 39 -0.92 12.98 -3.04
C TRP A 39 -1.10 13.49 -1.60
N THR A 40 -2.16 13.05 -0.92
CA THR A 40 -2.40 13.40 0.50
C THR A 40 -1.26 12.90 1.39
N LEU A 41 -0.79 11.66 1.21
CA LEU A 41 0.30 11.10 1.99
C LEU A 41 1.61 11.88 1.80
N ALA A 42 1.91 12.31 0.58
CA ALA A 42 3.06 13.16 0.29
C ALA A 42 2.96 14.51 1.06
N ARG A 43 1.79 15.14 1.07
CA ARG A 43 1.55 16.40 1.80
C ARG A 43 1.60 16.23 3.32
N LEU A 44 1.22 15.08 3.84
CA LEU A 44 1.38 14.73 5.26
C LEU A 44 2.83 14.41 5.65
N GLY A 45 3.78 14.52 4.71
CA GLY A 45 5.19 14.24 4.95
C GLY A 45 5.47 12.75 5.20
N VAL A 46 4.68 11.86 4.64
CA VAL A 46 4.93 10.41 4.72
C VAL A 46 6.08 10.06 3.79
N THR A 47 7.24 9.76 4.35
CA THR A 47 8.50 9.51 3.61
C THR A 47 9.13 8.19 4.06
N PRO A 48 8.57 7.02 3.69
CA PRO A 48 9.18 5.75 4.05
C PRO A 48 10.51 5.53 3.31
N ASP A 49 11.46 4.83 3.94
CA ASP A 49 12.74 4.52 3.32
C ASP A 49 12.62 3.44 2.24
N VAL A 50 11.68 2.52 2.41
CA VAL A 50 11.39 1.43 1.47
C VAL A 50 9.88 1.19 1.36
N LEU A 51 9.45 0.75 0.18
CA LEU A 51 8.10 0.35 -0.13
C LEU A 51 8.10 -1.12 -0.58
N ILE A 52 7.35 -1.97 0.12
CA ILE A 52 7.29 -3.40 -0.14
C ILE A 52 5.85 -3.79 -0.42
N THR A 53 5.61 -4.43 -1.56
CA THR A 53 4.26 -4.82 -1.98
C THR A 53 4.06 -6.32 -2.05
N SER A 54 2.82 -6.75 -1.89
CA SER A 54 2.33 -8.08 -2.23
C SER A 54 2.43 -8.32 -3.74
N PRO A 55 2.64 -9.56 -4.21
CA PRO A 55 2.65 -9.89 -5.64
C PRO A 55 1.26 -9.83 -6.30
N LEU A 56 0.17 -9.68 -5.54
CA LEU A 56 -1.17 -9.62 -6.10
C LEU A 56 -1.38 -8.30 -6.84
N GLU A 57 -1.92 -8.37 -8.07
CA GLU A 57 -2.08 -7.27 -9.03
C GLU A 57 -2.62 -5.98 -8.37
N ARG A 58 -3.71 -6.09 -7.60
CA ARG A 58 -4.32 -4.94 -6.89
C ARG A 58 -3.39 -4.25 -5.89
N ALA A 59 -2.45 -4.99 -5.30
CA ALA A 59 -1.48 -4.43 -4.36
C ALA A 59 -0.28 -3.84 -5.10
N GLN A 60 0.21 -4.51 -6.15
CA GLN A 60 1.26 -3.99 -7.03
C GLN A 60 0.81 -2.67 -7.64
N ARG A 61 -0.38 -2.63 -8.24
CA ARG A 61 -0.91 -1.40 -8.84
C ARG A 61 -1.10 -0.28 -7.82
N THR A 62 -1.52 -0.60 -6.59
CA THR A 62 -1.58 0.37 -5.49
C THR A 62 -0.20 0.94 -5.19
N ALA A 63 0.82 0.09 -5.08
CA ALA A 63 2.19 0.52 -4.79
C ALA A 63 2.79 1.36 -5.91
N GLU A 64 2.55 1.00 -7.18
CA GLU A 64 2.99 1.75 -8.36
C GLU A 64 2.38 3.15 -8.43
N ILE A 65 1.12 3.32 -8.00
CA ILE A 65 0.47 4.63 -7.94
C ILE A 65 1.07 5.48 -6.80
N VAL A 66 1.38 4.86 -5.68
CA VAL A 66 1.86 5.57 -4.48
C VAL A 66 3.35 5.91 -4.57
N ALA A 67 4.16 5.04 -5.15
CA ALA A 67 5.62 5.18 -5.18
C ALA A 67 6.11 6.52 -5.77
N PRO A 68 5.63 7.00 -6.92
CA PRO A 68 6.05 8.28 -7.48
C PRO A 68 5.78 9.48 -6.57
N ALA A 69 4.58 9.53 -5.99
CA ALA A 69 4.19 10.64 -5.12
C ALA A 69 5.04 10.74 -3.86
N LEU A 70 5.61 9.61 -3.41
CA LEU A 70 6.48 9.52 -2.23
C LEU A 70 7.98 9.47 -2.59
N GLY A 71 8.36 9.58 -3.87
CA GLY A 71 9.75 9.51 -4.34
C GLY A 71 10.39 8.13 -4.10
N LEU A 72 9.64 7.06 -4.30
CA LEU A 72 10.01 5.68 -3.97
C LEU A 72 10.09 4.73 -5.18
N GLU A 73 10.05 5.23 -6.42
CA GLU A 73 10.08 4.39 -7.63
C GLU A 73 11.28 3.42 -7.62
N GLY A 74 12.45 3.89 -7.26
CA GLY A 74 13.67 3.08 -7.17
C GLY A 74 13.79 2.24 -5.88
N ARG A 75 12.80 2.31 -4.98
CA ARG A 75 12.79 1.63 -3.67
C ARG A 75 11.55 0.77 -3.44
N LEU A 76 10.80 0.49 -4.53
CA LEU A 76 9.70 -0.46 -4.54
C LEU A 76 10.22 -1.87 -4.78
N SER A 77 9.78 -2.81 -3.94
CA SER A 77 10.09 -4.23 -4.09
C SER A 77 8.86 -5.10 -3.84
N THR A 78 8.81 -6.27 -4.48
CA THR A 78 7.73 -7.24 -4.31
C THR A 78 8.20 -8.39 -3.42
N GLU A 79 7.41 -8.71 -2.39
CA GLU A 79 7.66 -9.80 -1.47
C GLU A 79 6.49 -10.79 -1.45
N ARG A 80 6.75 -12.04 -1.86
CA ARG A 80 5.72 -13.10 -1.93
C ARG A 80 4.99 -13.33 -0.63
N CYS A 81 5.66 -13.15 0.50
CA CYS A 81 5.05 -13.37 1.82
C CYS A 81 3.96 -12.36 2.17
N LEU A 82 3.87 -11.20 1.50
CA LEU A 82 2.78 -10.23 1.67
C LEU A 82 1.47 -10.67 0.99
N GLY A 83 1.47 -11.77 0.25
CA GLY A 83 0.27 -12.37 -0.35
C GLY A 83 -0.60 -13.08 0.69
N LYS A 84 -0.66 -14.44 0.61
CA LYS A 84 -1.64 -15.24 1.38
C LYS A 84 -1.25 -15.49 2.84
N ASP A 85 0.05 -15.55 3.17
CA ASP A 85 0.55 -16.07 4.45
C ASP A 85 1.27 -15.00 5.30
N PHE A 86 0.90 -13.75 5.15
CA PHE A 86 1.57 -12.68 5.89
C PHE A 86 1.16 -12.65 7.36
N GLY A 87 2.13 -12.81 8.24
CA GLY A 87 1.95 -12.80 9.68
C GLY A 87 3.17 -12.27 10.43
N MET A 88 3.18 -12.36 11.75
CA MET A 88 4.26 -11.84 12.61
C MET A 88 5.64 -12.42 12.29
N LYS A 89 5.71 -13.70 11.88
CA LYS A 89 6.97 -14.36 11.49
C LYS A 89 7.56 -13.69 10.24
N GLN A 90 6.74 -13.48 9.22
CA GLN A 90 7.12 -12.84 7.96
C GLN A 90 7.47 -11.36 8.19
N LEU A 91 6.67 -10.64 8.97
CA LEU A 91 7.00 -9.26 9.34
C LEU A 91 8.38 -9.17 9.99
N ARG A 92 8.66 -10.00 11.00
CA ARG A 92 9.97 -10.00 11.66
C ARG A 92 11.14 -10.34 10.71
N ARG A 93 10.89 -11.18 9.69
CA ARG A 93 11.87 -11.45 8.63
C ARG A 93 12.13 -10.20 7.81
N LEU A 94 11.10 -9.51 7.32
CA LEU A 94 11.23 -8.27 6.55
C LEU A 94 11.96 -7.19 7.35
N LEU A 95 11.64 -7.02 8.63
CA LEU A 95 12.32 -6.05 9.50
C LEU A 95 13.83 -6.33 9.65
N ARG A 96 14.23 -7.60 9.62
CA ARG A 96 15.66 -7.97 9.64
C ARG A 96 16.34 -7.71 8.29
N GLN A 97 15.67 -8.05 7.18
CA GLN A 97 16.19 -7.82 5.82
C GLN A 97 16.43 -6.33 5.56
N HIS A 98 15.52 -5.48 6.04
CA HIS A 98 15.61 -4.02 5.92
C HIS A 98 16.12 -3.34 7.20
N SER A 99 17.15 -3.92 7.84
CA SER A 99 17.64 -3.50 9.15
C SER A 99 18.18 -2.06 9.20
N ARG A 100 18.55 -1.48 8.06
CA ARG A 100 19.03 -0.08 7.96
C ARG A 100 17.92 0.94 7.75
N ALA A 101 16.72 0.51 7.36
CA ALA A 101 15.59 1.42 7.12
C ALA A 101 15.03 1.93 8.46
N GLY A 102 14.83 3.22 8.62
CA GLY A 102 14.13 3.84 9.76
C GLY A 102 12.61 3.67 9.65
N SER A 103 12.10 3.52 8.41
CA SER A 103 10.69 3.43 8.09
C SER A 103 10.42 2.48 6.93
N ILE A 104 9.33 1.71 6.99
CA ILE A 104 8.93 0.74 5.97
C ILE A 104 7.44 0.88 5.71
N MET A 105 7.06 1.02 4.43
CA MET A 105 5.67 0.91 4.00
C MET A 105 5.43 -0.48 3.40
N LEU A 106 4.37 -1.14 3.86
CA LEU A 106 3.90 -2.42 3.37
C LEU A 106 2.57 -2.23 2.66
N VAL A 107 2.45 -2.69 1.41
CA VAL A 107 1.20 -2.69 0.65
C VAL A 107 0.67 -4.12 0.58
N GLY A 108 -0.54 -4.34 1.09
CA GLY A 108 -1.07 -5.70 1.21
C GLY A 108 -2.54 -5.78 1.59
N HIS A 109 -2.90 -6.75 2.43
CA HIS A 109 -4.26 -7.26 2.54
C HIS A 109 -4.73 -7.41 3.98
N ASN A 110 -6.05 -7.30 4.16
CA ASN A 110 -6.73 -7.81 5.35
C ASN A 110 -7.14 -9.28 5.12
N PRO A 111 -7.25 -10.08 6.20
CA PRO A 111 -7.13 -9.70 7.61
C PRO A 111 -5.69 -9.62 8.14
N ALA A 112 -4.65 -9.93 7.33
CA ALA A 112 -3.27 -10.00 7.78
C ALA A 112 -2.80 -8.70 8.47
N PHE A 113 -3.06 -7.55 7.86
CA PHE A 113 -2.64 -6.25 8.42
C PHE A 113 -3.34 -5.93 9.74
N THR A 114 -4.66 -6.06 9.80
CA THR A 114 -5.41 -5.79 11.05
C THR A 114 -5.02 -6.76 12.17
N THR A 115 -4.74 -8.03 11.84
CA THR A 115 -4.24 -9.02 12.80
C THR A 115 -2.86 -8.65 13.34
N ILE A 116 -1.96 -8.20 12.47
CA ILE A 116 -0.60 -7.79 12.88
C ILE A 116 -0.65 -6.53 13.73
N ILE A 117 -1.42 -5.52 13.33
CA ILE A 117 -1.60 -4.28 14.10
C ILE A 117 -2.14 -4.62 15.49
N HIS A 118 -3.18 -5.47 15.58
CA HIS A 118 -3.69 -5.92 16.86
C HIS A 118 -2.62 -6.60 17.73
N LYS A 119 -1.83 -7.52 17.17
CA LYS A 119 -0.77 -8.22 17.90
C LYS A 119 0.35 -7.30 18.38
N LEU A 120 0.60 -6.21 17.67
CA LEU A 120 1.64 -5.24 18.01
C LEU A 120 1.16 -4.20 19.03
N THR A 121 -0.10 -3.74 18.91
CA THR A 121 -0.59 -2.58 19.64
C THR A 121 -1.62 -2.93 20.73
N GLY A 122 -2.19 -4.15 20.68
CA GLY A 122 -3.33 -4.55 21.50
C GLY A 122 -4.67 -3.99 21.04
N GLY A 123 -4.66 -2.99 20.12
CA GLY A 123 -5.86 -2.33 19.61
C GLY A 123 -6.54 -3.11 18.47
N HIS A 124 -7.86 -3.03 18.38
CA HIS A 124 -8.62 -3.50 17.24
C HIS A 124 -8.85 -2.34 16.26
N VAL A 125 -8.45 -2.52 15.00
CA VAL A 125 -8.59 -1.51 13.96
C VAL A 125 -9.41 -2.03 12.79
N ALA A 126 -10.23 -1.16 12.21
CA ALA A 126 -10.82 -1.35 10.89
C ALA A 126 -9.94 -0.61 9.88
N LEU A 127 -9.49 -1.28 8.84
CA LEU A 127 -8.69 -0.69 7.78
C LEU A 127 -9.42 -0.92 6.45
N SER A 128 -9.98 0.15 5.86
CA SER A 128 -10.68 0.10 4.58
C SER A 128 -9.73 -0.20 3.41
N LYS A 129 -10.24 -0.60 2.25
CA LYS A 129 -9.44 -0.68 1.01
C LYS A 129 -8.94 0.72 0.65
N GLY A 130 -7.62 0.88 0.50
CA GLY A 130 -6.96 2.18 0.33
C GLY A 130 -6.67 2.93 1.64
N GLY A 131 -7.10 2.40 2.79
CA GLY A 131 -6.74 2.97 4.10
C GLY A 131 -5.31 2.59 4.52
N ILE A 132 -4.75 3.41 5.39
CA ILE A 132 -3.38 3.26 5.89
C ILE A 132 -3.32 3.44 7.40
N ALA A 133 -2.47 2.66 8.06
CA ALA A 133 -2.14 2.81 9.47
C ALA A 133 -0.63 3.02 9.65
N ARG A 134 -0.24 3.97 10.51
CA ARG A 134 1.14 4.16 10.98
C ARG A 134 1.31 3.60 12.36
N VAL A 135 2.30 2.75 12.53
CA VAL A 135 2.64 2.09 13.79
C VAL A 135 4.09 2.38 14.13
N HIS A 136 4.33 2.86 15.35
CA HIS A 136 5.68 3.07 15.88
C HIS A 136 6.16 1.85 16.65
N LEU A 137 7.32 1.31 16.26
CA LEU A 137 8.03 0.28 17.01
C LEU A 137 9.17 0.92 17.79
N ALA A 138 9.14 0.86 19.13
CA ALA A 138 10.22 1.35 19.98
C ALA A 138 11.56 0.65 19.67
N ALA A 139 11.51 -0.65 19.38
CA ALA A 139 12.64 -1.44 18.88
C ALA A 139 12.19 -2.48 17.88
N ARG A 140 13.05 -2.86 16.91
CA ARG A 140 12.72 -3.86 15.86
C ARG A 140 12.38 -5.25 16.40
N LYS A 141 12.84 -5.57 17.59
CA LYS A 141 12.54 -6.82 18.28
C LYS A 141 11.38 -6.68 19.28
N SER A 142 10.80 -5.48 19.42
CA SER A 142 9.70 -5.25 20.32
C SER A 142 8.50 -6.13 19.95
N SER A 143 7.84 -6.63 20.97
CA SER A 143 6.53 -7.29 20.85
C SER A 143 5.38 -6.30 21.01
N SER A 144 5.68 -5.04 21.39
CA SER A 144 4.70 -3.97 21.55
C SER A 144 5.06 -2.78 20.69
N ALA A 145 4.03 -2.12 20.18
CA ALA A 145 4.12 -0.94 19.34
C ALA A 145 2.96 0.01 19.64
N GLU A 146 3.07 1.23 19.20
CA GLU A 146 2.03 2.24 19.30
C GLU A 146 1.39 2.50 17.94
N LEU A 147 0.05 2.49 17.88
CA LEU A 147 -0.69 2.99 16.74
C LEU A 147 -0.66 4.52 16.79
N VAL A 148 0.12 5.13 15.91
CA VAL A 148 0.30 6.58 15.88
C VAL A 148 -0.91 7.27 15.26
N TRP A 149 -1.38 6.75 14.11
CA TRP A 149 -2.62 7.18 13.44
C TRP A 149 -3.10 6.13 12.43
N LEU A 150 -4.36 6.25 12.06
CA LEU A 150 -5.01 5.49 11.02
C LEU A 150 -5.88 6.44 10.21
N LEU A 151 -5.78 6.39 8.88
CA LEU A 151 -6.62 7.13 7.95
C LEU A 151 -7.31 6.17 7.00
N GLN A 152 -8.62 6.34 6.83
CA GLN A 152 -9.39 5.58 5.87
C GLN A 152 -9.27 6.19 4.47
N ALA A 153 -9.65 5.44 3.44
CA ALA A 153 -9.56 5.92 2.06
C ALA A 153 -10.36 7.20 1.83
N ASP A 154 -11.58 7.27 2.38
CA ASP A 154 -12.47 8.42 2.20
C ASP A 154 -11.90 9.68 2.89
N GLU A 155 -11.23 9.53 4.04
CA GLU A 155 -10.54 10.63 4.72
C GLU A 155 -9.37 11.15 3.89
N LEU A 156 -8.57 10.25 3.31
CA LEU A 156 -7.45 10.62 2.43
C LEU A 156 -7.92 11.36 1.19
N VAL A 157 -9.01 10.91 0.56
CA VAL A 157 -9.63 11.57 -0.60
C VAL A 157 -10.24 12.91 -0.22
N GLY A 158 -10.93 12.99 0.93
CA GLY A 158 -11.51 14.23 1.43
C GLY A 158 -10.47 15.33 1.69
N LEU A 159 -9.32 14.95 2.29
CA LEU A 159 -8.19 15.86 2.51
C LEU A 159 -7.54 16.33 1.20
N ALA A 160 -7.55 15.49 0.15
CA ALA A 160 -7.07 15.87 -1.17
C ALA A 160 -7.97 16.96 -1.80
N SER A 161 -9.28 16.81 -1.67
CA SER A 161 -10.27 17.71 -2.31
C SER A 161 -10.35 19.09 -1.67
N SER A 162 -9.96 19.23 -0.42
CA SER A 162 -10.05 20.50 0.33
C SER A 162 -8.94 21.51 0.00
N ASN A 163 -7.90 21.13 -0.76
CA ASN A 163 -6.70 21.97 -0.98
C ASN A 163 -6.07 21.78 -2.38
N SER A 164 -6.72 22.27 -3.44
CA SER A 164 -6.25 22.23 -4.84
C SER A 164 -6.14 20.82 -5.45
N SER A 165 -6.51 20.70 -6.74
CA SER A 165 -6.64 19.43 -7.47
C SER A 165 -5.32 18.64 -7.58
N PRO A 166 -5.36 17.31 -7.43
CA PRO A 166 -4.22 16.45 -7.73
C PRO A 166 -3.87 16.51 -9.23
N PRO A 167 -2.61 16.23 -9.60
CA PRO A 167 -2.24 16.13 -11.01
C PRO A 167 -3.05 15.04 -11.70
N SER A 168 -3.54 15.34 -12.92
CA SER A 168 -4.21 14.36 -13.78
C SER A 168 -3.27 13.18 -14.03
N VAL A 169 -3.69 11.97 -13.68
CA VAL A 169 -2.99 10.75 -14.07
C VAL A 169 -3.28 10.56 -15.57
N ALA A 170 -2.37 11.02 -16.43
CA ALA A 170 -2.43 10.72 -17.84
C ALA A 170 -2.38 9.20 -18.02
N ALA A 171 -3.39 8.66 -18.73
CA ALA A 171 -3.37 7.29 -19.20
C ALA A 171 -2.10 7.14 -20.06
N GLN A 172 -1.15 6.30 -19.64
CA GLN A 172 -0.08 5.87 -20.51
C GLN A 172 -0.73 4.87 -21.47
N ASP A 173 -1.05 5.38 -22.67
CA ASP A 173 -1.46 4.58 -23.81
C ASP A 173 -0.35 3.56 -24.09
N THR A 174 -0.70 2.31 -24.02
CA THR A 174 0.09 1.20 -24.56
C THR A 174 0.09 1.36 -26.08
N GLU A 175 1.11 2.00 -26.60
CA GLU A 175 1.40 2.02 -28.05
C GLU A 175 1.75 0.58 -28.45
N ALA A 176 0.76 -0.10 -29.03
CA ALA A 176 0.95 -1.40 -29.66
C ALA A 176 1.83 -1.19 -30.89
N ALA A 177 3.05 -1.72 -30.85
CA ALA A 177 3.92 -1.78 -32.01
C ALA A 177 3.25 -2.63 -33.11
N GLU A 178 2.92 -2.03 -34.24
CA GLU A 178 2.55 -2.75 -35.46
C GLU A 178 3.75 -3.57 -35.98
N PRO A 179 3.56 -4.82 -36.39
CA PRO A 179 4.62 -5.58 -37.06
C PRO A 179 4.85 -5.02 -38.47
N ALA A 180 6.11 -4.68 -38.74
CA ALA A 180 6.56 -4.35 -40.11
C ALA A 180 6.28 -5.52 -41.04
N GLN A 181 5.60 -5.25 -42.14
CA GLN A 181 5.46 -6.15 -43.30
C GLN A 181 6.64 -5.89 -44.25
N ASP A 182 7.43 -6.93 -44.46
CA ASP A 182 8.22 -7.16 -45.66
C ASP A 182 7.69 -8.38 -46.41
#